data_8db0bbbe8ebec8d17ae03c41eefc8183
#
_entry.id   8db0bbbe8ebec8d17ae03c41eefc8183
#
_cell.length_a   1.000
_cell.length_b   1.000
_cell.length_c   1.000
_cell.angle_alpha   90.00
_cell.angle_beta   90.00
_cell.angle_gamma   90.00
#
_symmetry.space_group_name_H-M   'P 1'
#
loop_
_entity.id
_entity.type
_entity.pdbx_description
1 polymer ?
#
loop_
_entity_poly.entity_id
_entity_poly.type
_entity_poly.pdbx_seq_one_letter_code
_entity_poly.pdbx_strand_id
1 'polypeptide(L)'
;MLPPVRAESPAVRGDPRSPDTPFIIERLQGWHLPLLDDPAFLPLHPLLQRTLLLSVPRGLASALGRRQSMGALVLVARESMTARRPTILGLMVARPLNRRGSTWDVEHLRLALAAAELPASPARSHIASSLLREAIHQVPGAVSWIASASSLDHNRLALLRENGFQPQRTERLWRWSIGDGDPLPCLSVPLQLRPLQRRNAPLLWHLEQATCPAPLRQVLDRRIDDLLERSGGHGWLLIDPDRNEAVAGARWIADHPGGGHQVELSVHPGWNHLLGPATELLLRRLAPKGDQLWLLSDTNDEARQQWLAQLGAEEHGLSLIHI
;
A
#
# COMPACT_ATOMS: atom_id res chain seq x y z
N MET A 1 -28.00 -40.02 -31.95
CA MET A 1 -28.83 -38.87 -31.53
C MET A 1 -28.62 -38.73 -30.03
N LEU A 2 -27.66 -37.87 -29.59
CA LEU A 2 -27.37 -37.62 -28.20
C LEU A 2 -28.26 -36.45 -27.72
N PRO A 3 -28.76 -36.49 -26.47
CA PRO A 3 -29.58 -35.38 -25.94
C PRO A 3 -28.73 -34.16 -25.63
N PRO A 4 -29.27 -32.94 -25.67
CA PRO A 4 -28.54 -31.72 -25.43
C PRO A 4 -28.18 -31.60 -23.94
N VAL A 5 -26.91 -31.32 -23.68
CA VAL A 5 -26.39 -30.96 -22.37
C VAL A 5 -27.05 -29.65 -21.93
N ARG A 6 -27.84 -29.69 -20.87
CA ARG A 6 -28.34 -28.49 -20.19
C ARG A 6 -27.14 -27.72 -19.63
N ALA A 7 -26.91 -26.52 -20.15
CA ALA A 7 -26.02 -25.56 -19.52
C ALA A 7 -26.64 -25.17 -18.15
N GLU A 8 -25.94 -25.52 -17.07
CA GLU A 8 -26.26 -24.99 -15.74
C GLU A 8 -26.04 -23.47 -15.77
N SER A 9 -27.09 -22.72 -15.47
CA SER A 9 -27.04 -21.28 -15.30
C SER A 9 -26.03 -20.95 -14.17
N PRO A 10 -25.16 -19.94 -14.35
CA PRO A 10 -24.26 -19.52 -13.28
C PRO A 10 -25.09 -19.04 -12.10
N ALA A 11 -24.77 -19.53 -10.91
CA ALA A 11 -25.38 -19.12 -9.66
C ALA A 11 -25.44 -17.58 -9.58
N VAL A 12 -26.63 -17.05 -9.36
CA VAL A 12 -26.89 -15.61 -9.16
C VAL A 12 -26.04 -15.19 -7.94
N ARG A 13 -24.97 -14.45 -8.23
CA ARG A 13 -24.14 -13.81 -7.19
C ARG A 13 -25.02 -12.75 -6.54
N GLY A 14 -25.42 -12.96 -5.28
CA GLY A 14 -26.24 -12.01 -4.54
C GLY A 14 -25.65 -10.60 -4.56
N ASP A 15 -26.47 -9.63 -4.89
CA ASP A 15 -26.14 -8.21 -4.79
C ASP A 15 -25.94 -7.88 -3.30
N PRO A 16 -24.79 -7.30 -2.88
CA PRO A 16 -24.55 -6.91 -1.48
C PRO A 16 -25.56 -5.89 -0.95
N ARG A 17 -26.45 -5.38 -1.78
CA ARG A 17 -27.58 -4.49 -1.43
C ARG A 17 -28.90 -5.24 -1.30
N SER A 18 -28.90 -6.55 -1.44
CA SER A 18 -30.10 -7.36 -1.22
C SER A 18 -30.54 -7.24 0.26
N PRO A 19 -31.84 -7.06 0.54
CA PRO A 19 -32.37 -6.96 1.91
C PRO A 19 -32.11 -8.22 2.77
N ASP A 20 -31.69 -9.32 2.15
CA ASP A 20 -31.37 -10.57 2.82
C ASP A 20 -29.90 -10.69 3.27
N THR A 21 -29.05 -9.66 3.03
CA THR A 21 -27.66 -9.67 3.52
C THR A 21 -27.64 -9.42 5.03
N PRO A 22 -27.01 -10.31 5.84
CA PRO A 22 -27.02 -10.19 7.29
C PRO A 22 -26.12 -9.02 7.79
N PHE A 23 -25.49 -8.27 6.91
CA PHE A 23 -24.64 -7.12 7.23
C PHE A 23 -24.82 -5.98 6.23
N ILE A 24 -24.46 -4.79 6.66
CA ILE A 24 -24.51 -3.53 5.89
C ILE A 24 -23.08 -3.00 5.78
N ILE A 25 -22.73 -2.50 4.57
CA ILE A 25 -21.44 -1.82 4.34
C ILE A 25 -21.70 -0.33 4.18
N GLU A 26 -20.97 0.46 4.95
CA GLU A 26 -21.08 1.91 4.93
C GLU A 26 -19.73 2.58 5.16
N ARG A 27 -19.64 3.88 4.84
CA ARG A 27 -18.42 4.66 5.11
C ARG A 27 -18.24 4.87 6.59
N LEU A 28 -16.97 4.85 7.04
CA LEU A 28 -16.61 5.15 8.42
C LEU A 28 -17.16 6.51 8.85
N GLN A 29 -17.84 6.53 9.99
CA GLN A 29 -18.35 7.71 10.67
C GLN A 29 -17.86 7.72 12.11
N GLY A 30 -17.95 8.89 12.78
CA GLY A 30 -17.44 9.04 14.16
C GLY A 30 -18.07 8.08 15.17
N TRP A 31 -19.35 7.72 14.99
CA TRP A 31 -20.05 6.79 15.88
C TRP A 31 -19.61 5.32 15.75
N HIS A 32 -18.87 4.96 14.69
CA HIS A 32 -18.29 3.63 14.55
C HIS A 32 -17.07 3.41 15.46
N LEU A 33 -16.33 4.49 15.80
CA LEU A 33 -15.08 4.35 16.57
C LEU A 33 -15.25 3.59 17.90
N PRO A 34 -16.30 3.86 18.71
CA PRO A 34 -16.52 3.11 19.95
C PRO A 34 -16.93 1.64 19.76
N LEU A 35 -17.24 1.23 18.52
CA LEU A 35 -17.63 -0.13 18.18
C LEU A 35 -16.46 -0.95 17.58
N LEU A 36 -15.32 -0.30 17.32
CA LEU A 36 -14.11 -0.91 16.78
C LEU A 36 -13.19 -1.39 17.93
N ASP A 37 -13.74 -2.12 18.90
CA ASP A 37 -13.06 -2.62 20.09
C ASP A 37 -12.39 -4.00 19.89
N ASP A 38 -12.66 -4.66 18.76
CA ASP A 38 -12.01 -5.92 18.41
C ASP A 38 -10.49 -5.73 18.25
N PRO A 39 -9.65 -6.64 18.80
CA PRO A 39 -8.20 -6.57 18.70
C PRO A 39 -7.66 -6.43 17.27
N ALA A 40 -8.39 -6.93 16.26
CA ALA A 40 -8.01 -6.80 14.86
C ALA A 40 -8.02 -5.34 14.36
N PHE A 41 -8.81 -4.46 14.99
CA PHE A 41 -8.98 -3.06 14.58
C PHE A 41 -8.17 -2.07 15.42
N LEU A 42 -7.80 -2.41 16.66
CA LEU A 42 -7.10 -1.53 17.58
C LEU A 42 -5.85 -0.86 16.99
N PRO A 43 -4.98 -1.58 16.24
CA PRO A 43 -3.80 -0.96 15.62
C PRO A 43 -4.14 0.12 14.59
N LEU A 44 -5.37 0.13 14.06
CA LEU A 44 -5.81 1.09 13.04
C LEU A 44 -6.48 2.34 13.64
N HIS A 45 -6.78 2.38 14.94
CA HIS A 45 -7.47 3.50 15.58
C HIS A 45 -6.83 4.87 15.29
N PRO A 46 -5.51 5.08 15.43
CA PRO A 46 -4.89 6.38 15.13
C PRO A 46 -5.12 6.82 13.68
N LEU A 47 -5.02 5.88 12.75
CA LEU A 47 -5.26 6.11 11.32
C LEU A 47 -6.73 6.48 11.05
N LEU A 48 -7.68 5.78 11.68
CA LEU A 48 -9.11 6.01 11.52
C LEU A 48 -9.53 7.37 12.09
N GLN A 49 -9.04 7.72 13.28
CA GLN A 49 -9.27 9.03 13.90
C GLN A 49 -8.73 10.16 13.01
N ARG A 50 -7.49 10.03 12.54
CA ARG A 50 -6.90 11.01 11.61
C ARG A 50 -7.72 11.14 10.32
N THR A 51 -8.21 10.04 9.77
CA THR A 51 -9.02 10.04 8.55
C THR A 51 -10.34 10.79 8.76
N LEU A 52 -11.01 10.57 9.88
CA LEU A 52 -12.24 11.28 10.23
C LEU A 52 -11.99 12.78 10.42
N LEU A 53 -10.95 13.16 11.16
CA LEU A 53 -10.59 14.57 11.36
C LEU A 53 -10.31 15.30 10.04
N LEU A 54 -9.65 14.63 9.09
CA LEU A 54 -9.33 15.19 7.78
C LEU A 54 -10.51 15.16 6.80
N SER A 55 -11.58 14.42 7.06
CA SER A 55 -12.76 14.35 6.20
C SER A 55 -13.60 15.61 6.24
N VAL A 56 -13.69 16.29 7.40
CA VAL A 56 -14.50 17.50 7.61
C VAL A 56 -14.03 18.68 6.73
N PRO A 57 -12.76 19.10 6.78
CA PRO A 57 -12.29 20.19 5.90
C PRO A 57 -12.34 19.84 4.41
N ARG A 58 -12.22 18.56 4.06
CA ARG A 58 -12.37 18.10 2.66
C ARG A 58 -13.79 18.23 2.15
N GLY A 59 -14.77 17.90 2.97
CA GLY A 59 -16.19 18.11 2.64
C GLY A 59 -16.50 19.57 2.34
N LEU A 60 -16.01 20.50 3.15
CA LEU A 60 -16.17 21.94 2.96
C LEU A 60 -15.46 22.43 1.68
N ALA A 61 -14.25 21.97 1.41
CA ALA A 61 -13.50 22.37 0.24
C ALA A 61 -14.09 21.79 -1.07
N SER A 62 -14.68 20.59 -1.02
CA SER A 62 -15.44 20.02 -2.13
C SER A 62 -16.69 20.86 -2.43
N ALA A 63 -17.41 21.30 -1.41
CA ALA A 63 -18.55 22.21 -1.54
C ALA A 63 -18.16 23.57 -2.16
N LEU A 64 -16.91 24.00 -1.99
CA LEU A 64 -16.34 25.21 -2.59
C LEU A 64 -15.76 24.98 -3.99
N GLY A 65 -15.99 23.82 -4.62
CA GLY A 65 -15.50 23.50 -5.96
C GLY A 65 -13.99 23.35 -6.12
N ARG A 66 -13.23 23.28 -5.02
CA ARG A 66 -11.78 23.04 -5.05
C ARG A 66 -11.50 21.56 -5.28
N ARG A 67 -10.84 21.21 -6.39
CA ARG A 67 -10.28 19.88 -6.62
C ARG A 67 -9.23 19.58 -5.56
N GLN A 68 -9.58 18.80 -4.55
CA GLN A 68 -8.63 18.31 -3.55
C GLN A 68 -8.20 16.88 -3.85
N SER A 69 -7.00 16.54 -3.38
CA SER A 69 -6.54 15.16 -3.31
C SER A 69 -7.62 14.28 -2.66
N MET A 70 -7.96 13.21 -3.32
CA MET A 70 -8.94 12.25 -2.80
C MET A 70 -8.38 11.64 -1.51
N GLY A 71 -9.14 11.73 -0.43
CA GLY A 71 -8.75 11.14 0.85
C GLY A 71 -8.87 9.62 0.85
N ALA A 72 -8.39 9.01 1.93
CA ALA A 72 -8.61 7.59 2.16
C ALA A 72 -10.12 7.27 2.17
N LEU A 73 -10.48 6.16 1.52
CA LEU A 73 -11.80 5.54 1.63
C LEU A 73 -11.72 4.52 2.77
N VAL A 74 -12.58 4.67 3.76
CA VAL A 74 -12.71 3.69 4.84
C VAL A 74 -14.13 3.17 4.85
N LEU A 75 -14.28 1.86 4.66
CA LEU A 75 -15.54 1.14 4.71
C LEU A 75 -15.60 0.24 5.93
N VAL A 76 -16.78 0.16 6.52
CA VAL A 76 -17.08 -0.67 7.68
C VAL A 76 -18.23 -1.60 7.31
N ALA A 77 -18.06 -2.90 7.54
CA ALA A 77 -19.13 -3.88 7.49
C ALA A 77 -19.65 -4.08 8.91
N ARG A 78 -20.91 -3.77 9.14
CA ARG A 78 -21.59 -3.99 10.42
C ARG A 78 -22.77 -4.95 10.28
N GLU A 79 -23.10 -5.60 11.36
CA GLU A 79 -24.27 -6.46 11.45
C GLU A 79 -25.57 -5.69 11.16
N SER A 80 -26.49 -6.31 10.42
CA SER A 80 -27.80 -5.74 10.12
C SER A 80 -28.64 -5.71 11.40
N MET A 81 -29.23 -4.55 11.70
CA MET A 81 -29.80 -4.21 13.00
C MET A 81 -30.93 -5.15 13.47
N THR A 82 -30.60 -6.09 14.34
CA THR A 82 -31.53 -6.65 15.31
C THR A 82 -31.06 -6.49 16.76
N ALA A 83 -29.83 -6.09 16.98
CA ALA A 83 -29.21 -5.93 18.29
C ALA A 83 -29.21 -4.46 18.75
N ARG A 84 -29.31 -4.22 20.08
CA ARG A 84 -29.16 -2.89 20.69
C ARG A 84 -27.82 -2.19 20.41
N ARG A 85 -26.79 -2.95 20.06
CA ARG A 85 -25.47 -2.46 19.61
C ARG A 85 -25.06 -3.27 18.40
N PRO A 86 -24.87 -2.66 17.20
CA PRO A 86 -24.40 -3.37 16.03
C PRO A 86 -22.93 -3.77 16.22
N THR A 87 -22.59 -5.00 15.87
CA THR A 87 -21.22 -5.50 15.87
C THR A 87 -20.54 -5.14 14.57
N ILE A 88 -19.28 -4.69 14.63
CA ILE A 88 -18.45 -4.48 13.45
C ILE A 88 -17.82 -5.81 13.06
N LEU A 89 -18.10 -6.26 11.84
CA LEU A 89 -17.64 -7.53 11.28
C LEU A 89 -16.35 -7.39 10.46
N GLY A 90 -16.12 -6.22 9.88
CA GLY A 90 -14.94 -5.98 9.06
C GLY A 90 -14.73 -4.52 8.75
N LEU A 91 -13.50 -4.20 8.38
CA LEU A 91 -13.06 -2.85 8.02
C LEU A 91 -12.08 -2.93 6.85
N MET A 92 -12.21 -1.99 5.92
CA MET A 92 -11.31 -1.80 4.80
C MET A 92 -10.85 -0.36 4.72
N VAL A 93 -9.54 -0.17 4.47
CA VAL A 93 -8.94 1.13 4.20
C VAL A 93 -8.29 1.08 2.84
N ALA A 94 -8.67 1.99 1.96
CA ALA A 94 -8.04 2.17 0.67
C ALA A 94 -7.61 3.63 0.47
N ARG A 95 -6.49 3.84 -0.21
CA ARG A 95 -5.96 5.17 -0.52
C ARG A 95 -5.63 5.34 -1.98
N PRO A 96 -5.83 6.54 -2.53
CA PRO A 96 -5.36 6.85 -3.86
C PRO A 96 -3.83 6.89 -3.88
N LEU A 97 -3.22 6.25 -4.88
CA LEU A 97 -1.77 6.27 -5.11
C LEU A 97 -1.30 7.49 -5.90
N ASN A 98 -2.24 8.20 -6.52
CA ASN A 98 -1.98 9.41 -7.27
C ASN A 98 -3.10 10.45 -7.03
N ARG A 99 -2.81 11.72 -7.29
CA ARG A 99 -3.74 12.84 -7.11
C ARG A 99 -5.01 12.75 -7.97
N ARG A 100 -4.95 12.03 -9.09
CA ARG A 100 -6.10 11.85 -9.97
C ARG A 100 -7.09 10.84 -9.42
N GLY A 101 -6.67 10.00 -8.48
CA GLY A 101 -7.46 8.90 -7.95
C GLY A 101 -7.73 7.81 -8.98
N SER A 102 -6.88 7.72 -10.02
CA SER A 102 -6.99 6.68 -11.05
C SER A 102 -6.51 5.31 -10.56
N THR A 103 -5.62 5.29 -9.55
CA THR A 103 -5.11 4.06 -8.95
C THR A 103 -5.26 4.11 -7.43
N TRP A 104 -5.78 3.04 -6.87
CA TRP A 104 -6.04 2.90 -5.44
C TRP A 104 -5.31 1.71 -4.86
N ASP A 105 -4.84 1.84 -3.63
CA ASP A 105 -4.18 0.80 -2.84
C ASP A 105 -5.08 0.36 -1.69
N VAL A 106 -5.28 -0.95 -1.57
CA VAL A 106 -5.98 -1.58 -0.44
C VAL A 106 -4.98 -1.78 0.70
N GLU A 107 -4.76 -0.74 1.51
CA GLU A 107 -3.77 -0.79 2.60
C GLU A 107 -4.15 -1.80 3.68
N HIS A 108 -5.42 -1.77 4.09
CA HIS A 108 -5.92 -2.65 5.15
C HIS A 108 -7.26 -3.26 4.76
N LEU A 109 -7.36 -4.57 5.01
CA LEU A 109 -8.61 -5.32 5.00
C LEU A 109 -8.57 -6.24 6.22
N ARG A 110 -9.36 -5.91 7.24
CA ARG A 110 -9.40 -6.61 8.51
C ARG A 110 -10.81 -7.11 8.80
N LEU A 111 -10.91 -8.32 9.32
CA LEU A 111 -12.17 -8.90 9.79
C LEU A 111 -12.08 -9.08 11.30
N ALA A 112 -13.18 -8.82 12.00
CA ALA A 112 -13.26 -9.06 13.43
C ALA A 112 -12.96 -10.52 13.78
N LEU A 113 -12.29 -10.76 14.90
CA LEU A 113 -12.04 -12.10 15.40
C LEU A 113 -13.37 -12.77 15.78
N ALA A 114 -14.26 -12.03 16.43
CA ALA A 114 -15.61 -12.48 16.81
C ALA A 114 -16.49 -12.86 15.60
N ALA A 115 -16.24 -12.33 14.40
CA ALA A 115 -16.99 -12.69 13.21
C ALA A 115 -16.85 -14.18 12.82
N ALA A 116 -15.85 -14.88 13.36
CA ALA A 116 -15.66 -16.31 13.16
C ALA A 116 -16.54 -17.18 14.06
N GLU A 117 -17.04 -16.63 15.17
CA GLU A 117 -17.75 -17.35 16.23
C GLU A 117 -19.28 -17.21 16.15
N LEU A 118 -19.79 -16.32 15.31
CA LEU A 118 -21.23 -16.09 15.15
C LEU A 118 -21.88 -17.30 14.44
N PRO A 119 -22.87 -17.99 15.04
CA PRO A 119 -23.45 -19.21 14.47
C PRO A 119 -24.20 -19.03 13.14
N ALA A 120 -24.51 -17.80 12.75
CA ALA A 120 -25.12 -17.41 11.48
C ALA A 120 -24.21 -16.49 10.66
N SER A 121 -22.91 -16.48 10.94
CA SER A 121 -21.97 -15.56 10.28
C SER A 121 -21.89 -15.87 8.78
N PRO A 122 -22.10 -14.87 7.91
CA PRO A 122 -21.70 -15.03 6.53
C PRO A 122 -20.22 -15.37 6.49
N ALA A 123 -19.85 -16.28 5.60
CA ALA A 123 -18.46 -16.70 5.49
C ALA A 123 -17.55 -15.46 5.44
N ARG A 124 -16.47 -15.45 6.22
CA ARG A 124 -15.50 -14.32 6.30
C ARG A 124 -15.08 -13.81 4.92
N SER A 125 -14.92 -14.72 3.96
CA SER A 125 -14.65 -14.40 2.57
C SER A 125 -15.74 -13.54 1.94
N HIS A 126 -17.02 -13.76 2.27
CA HIS A 126 -18.14 -12.99 1.76
C HIS A 126 -18.11 -11.53 2.26
N ILE A 127 -17.84 -11.30 3.55
CA ILE A 127 -17.70 -9.95 4.11
C ILE A 127 -16.53 -9.22 3.43
N ALA A 128 -15.37 -9.88 3.32
CA ALA A 128 -14.17 -9.31 2.71
C ALA A 128 -14.37 -9.00 1.22
N SER A 129 -14.98 -9.92 0.45
CA SER A 129 -15.33 -9.70 -0.97
C SER A 129 -16.32 -8.56 -1.13
N SER A 130 -17.31 -8.47 -0.24
CA SER A 130 -18.32 -7.41 -0.30
C SER A 130 -17.69 -6.04 0.00
N LEU A 131 -16.77 -5.94 0.96
CA LEU A 131 -16.01 -4.71 1.24
C LEU A 131 -15.18 -4.27 0.02
N LEU A 132 -14.47 -5.20 -0.64
CA LEU A 132 -13.70 -4.92 -1.86
C LEU A 132 -14.59 -4.43 -3.00
N ARG A 133 -15.69 -5.11 -3.26
CA ARG A 133 -16.63 -4.75 -4.33
C ARG A 133 -17.29 -3.40 -4.07
N GLU A 134 -17.71 -3.15 -2.83
CA GLU A 134 -18.30 -1.86 -2.48
C GLU A 134 -17.28 -0.72 -2.61
N ALA A 135 -15.99 -0.94 -2.24
CA ALA A 135 -14.94 0.05 -2.45
C ALA A 135 -14.75 0.38 -3.94
N ILE A 136 -14.67 -0.64 -4.79
CA ILE A 136 -14.55 -0.47 -6.25
C ILE A 136 -15.77 0.30 -6.78
N HIS A 137 -16.95 -0.02 -6.30
CA HIS A 137 -18.19 0.64 -6.71
C HIS A 137 -18.26 2.11 -6.28
N GLN A 138 -17.77 2.43 -5.06
CA GLN A 138 -17.79 3.79 -4.53
C GLN A 138 -16.76 4.73 -5.17
N VAL A 139 -15.83 4.20 -5.96
CA VAL A 139 -14.79 4.98 -6.65
C VAL A 139 -14.85 4.74 -8.16
N PRO A 140 -15.89 5.22 -8.85
CA PRO A 140 -16.09 4.95 -10.29
C PRO A 140 -15.00 5.53 -11.19
N GLY A 141 -14.18 6.47 -10.68
CA GLY A 141 -13.04 7.04 -11.41
C GLY A 141 -11.74 6.26 -11.27
N ALA A 142 -11.72 5.21 -10.45
CA ALA A 142 -10.55 4.34 -10.34
C ALA A 142 -10.45 3.42 -11.58
N VAL A 143 -9.27 3.43 -12.19
CA VAL A 143 -8.94 2.57 -13.34
C VAL A 143 -8.28 1.28 -12.86
N SER A 144 -7.49 1.39 -11.78
CA SER A 144 -6.71 0.27 -11.24
C SER A 144 -6.79 0.22 -9.72
N TRP A 145 -6.77 -1.01 -9.19
CA TRP A 145 -6.71 -1.29 -7.76
C TRP A 145 -5.50 -2.16 -7.49
N ILE A 146 -4.73 -1.82 -6.47
CA ILE A 146 -3.56 -2.58 -6.04
C ILE A 146 -3.83 -3.13 -4.64
N ALA A 147 -3.38 -4.35 -4.39
CA ALA A 147 -3.41 -4.95 -3.06
C ALA A 147 -2.17 -5.80 -2.85
N SER A 148 -1.62 -5.77 -1.65
CA SER A 148 -0.50 -6.63 -1.25
C SER A 148 -0.97 -7.72 -0.30
N ALA A 149 -0.40 -8.92 -0.46
CA ALA A 149 -0.65 -10.05 0.41
C ALA A 149 0.63 -10.83 0.68
N SER A 150 0.81 -11.31 1.92
CA SER A 150 1.88 -12.27 2.21
C SER A 150 1.68 -13.54 1.40
N SER A 151 2.75 -14.13 0.90
CA SER A 151 2.72 -15.42 0.19
C SER A 151 2.19 -16.56 1.08
N LEU A 152 2.25 -16.40 2.39
CA LEU A 152 1.75 -17.36 3.38
C LEU A 152 0.26 -17.17 3.71
N ASP A 153 -0.33 -16.03 3.33
CA ASP A 153 -1.76 -15.76 3.57
C ASP A 153 -2.62 -16.27 2.41
N HIS A 154 -2.80 -17.59 2.37
CA HIS A 154 -3.58 -18.25 1.32
C HIS A 154 -5.03 -17.77 1.24
N ASN A 155 -5.62 -17.39 2.37
CA ASN A 155 -7.00 -16.88 2.40
C ASN A 155 -7.10 -15.52 1.71
N ARG A 156 -6.15 -14.62 1.99
CA ARG A 156 -6.10 -13.30 1.33
C ARG A 156 -5.76 -13.43 -0.16
N LEU A 157 -4.86 -14.34 -0.52
CA LEU A 157 -4.54 -14.63 -1.93
C LEU A 157 -5.75 -15.16 -2.69
N ALA A 158 -6.51 -16.10 -2.11
CA ALA A 158 -7.73 -16.62 -2.71
C ALA A 158 -8.78 -15.51 -2.88
N LEU A 159 -9.01 -14.72 -1.82
CA LEU A 159 -9.91 -13.57 -1.84
C LEU A 159 -9.60 -12.58 -2.97
N LEU A 160 -8.32 -12.21 -3.12
CA LEU A 160 -7.91 -11.28 -4.18
C LEU A 160 -8.19 -11.86 -5.56
N ARG A 161 -7.83 -13.13 -5.81
CA ARG A 161 -8.10 -13.81 -7.08
C ARG A 161 -9.59 -13.90 -7.40
N GLU A 162 -10.43 -14.25 -6.41
CA GLU A 162 -11.89 -14.33 -6.55
C GLU A 162 -12.53 -12.97 -6.90
N ASN A 163 -11.87 -11.88 -6.54
CA ASN A 163 -12.32 -10.53 -6.86
C ASN A 163 -11.63 -9.93 -8.09
N GLY A 164 -10.92 -10.74 -8.88
CA GLY A 164 -10.37 -10.35 -10.17
C GLY A 164 -8.95 -9.78 -10.14
N PHE A 165 -8.33 -9.71 -8.96
CA PHE A 165 -6.95 -9.26 -8.85
C PHE A 165 -5.97 -10.31 -9.41
N GLN A 166 -5.02 -9.85 -10.21
CA GLN A 166 -4.00 -10.70 -10.81
C GLN A 166 -2.63 -10.46 -10.14
N PRO A 167 -1.86 -11.52 -9.84
CA PRO A 167 -0.50 -11.36 -9.31
C PRO A 167 0.39 -10.74 -10.39
N GLN A 168 1.09 -9.65 -10.04
CA GLN A 168 1.98 -8.95 -10.95
C GLN A 168 3.45 -9.08 -10.56
N ARG A 169 3.74 -9.08 -9.26
CA ARG A 169 5.10 -9.05 -8.78
C ARG A 169 5.18 -9.70 -7.40
N THR A 170 6.27 -10.42 -7.17
CA THR A 170 6.63 -10.94 -5.85
C THR A 170 7.82 -10.16 -5.32
N GLU A 171 7.72 -9.69 -4.10
CA GLU A 171 8.74 -8.89 -3.44
C GLU A 171 9.15 -9.54 -2.12
N ARG A 172 10.45 -9.45 -1.79
CA ARG A 172 10.97 -9.79 -0.47
C ARG A 172 10.98 -8.56 0.41
N LEU A 173 10.51 -8.72 1.63
CA LEU A 173 10.54 -7.70 2.66
C LEU A 173 11.80 -7.90 3.50
N TRP A 174 12.57 -6.84 3.63
CA TRP A 174 13.81 -6.80 4.41
C TRP A 174 13.70 -5.79 5.54
N ARG A 175 14.20 -6.16 6.71
CA ARG A 175 14.38 -5.26 7.84
C ARG A 175 15.86 -4.97 8.02
N TRP A 176 16.22 -3.72 8.06
CA TRP A 176 17.58 -3.28 8.34
C TRP A 176 17.59 -2.26 9.47
N SER A 177 18.50 -2.47 10.46
CA SER A 177 18.69 -1.55 11.58
C SER A 177 20.03 -0.84 11.41
N ILE A 178 20.03 0.48 11.53
CA ILE A 178 21.22 1.30 11.40
C ILE A 178 22.02 1.18 12.70
N GLY A 179 23.21 0.57 12.63
CA GLY A 179 24.10 0.41 13.77
C GLY A 179 24.66 1.75 14.27
N ASP A 180 24.85 1.87 15.59
CA ASP A 180 25.30 3.12 16.24
C ASP A 180 26.79 3.45 16.03
N GLY A 181 27.60 2.49 15.63
CA GLY A 181 29.05 2.61 15.60
C GLY A 181 29.71 2.65 14.22
N ASP A 182 28.96 2.37 13.17
CA ASP A 182 29.56 2.23 11.85
C ASP A 182 29.91 3.59 11.23
N PRO A 183 31.12 3.77 10.68
CA PRO A 183 31.49 4.97 9.97
C PRO A 183 30.60 5.14 8.72
N LEU A 184 30.28 6.38 8.38
CA LEU A 184 29.58 6.65 7.13
C LEU A 184 30.42 6.17 5.96
N PRO A 185 29.83 5.43 5.00
CA PRO A 185 30.55 5.00 3.82
C PRO A 185 31.09 6.19 3.03
N CYS A 186 32.31 6.07 2.53
CA CYS A 186 32.92 7.09 1.68
C CYS A 186 32.51 6.83 0.22
N LEU A 187 32.09 7.87 -0.49
CA LEU A 187 31.81 7.76 -1.92
C LEU A 187 33.12 7.71 -2.71
N SER A 188 33.32 6.63 -3.43
CA SER A 188 34.46 6.44 -4.36
C SER A 188 34.22 7.08 -5.73
N VAL A 189 33.04 7.60 -5.97
CA VAL A 189 32.61 8.18 -7.28
C VAL A 189 32.20 9.64 -7.04
N PRO A 190 32.41 10.55 -7.98
CA PRO A 190 32.08 11.98 -7.83
C PRO A 190 30.56 12.25 -7.90
N LEU A 191 29.80 11.55 -7.06
CA LEU A 191 28.35 11.74 -6.96
C LEU A 191 28.00 12.78 -5.91
N GLN A 192 26.94 13.54 -6.14
CA GLN A 192 26.41 14.51 -5.22
C GLN A 192 25.20 13.96 -4.49
N LEU A 193 25.27 13.95 -3.16
CA LEU A 193 24.14 13.61 -2.31
C LEU A 193 23.29 14.87 -2.06
N ARG A 194 22.03 14.87 -2.48
CA ARG A 194 21.11 16.00 -2.31
C ARG A 194 19.79 15.58 -1.69
N PRO A 195 19.24 16.35 -0.74
CA PRO A 195 17.89 16.07 -0.21
C PRO A 195 16.84 16.25 -1.32
N LEU A 196 15.82 15.40 -1.29
CA LEU A 196 14.67 15.49 -2.20
C LEU A 196 13.90 16.79 -1.95
N GLN A 197 13.78 17.60 -2.97
CA GLN A 197 13.07 18.87 -2.93
C GLN A 197 12.28 19.06 -4.23
N ARG A 198 11.33 19.99 -4.22
CA ARG A 198 10.49 20.26 -5.40
C ARG A 198 11.31 20.57 -6.67
N ARG A 199 12.46 21.25 -6.52
CA ARG A 199 13.34 21.62 -7.64
C ARG A 199 14.03 20.43 -8.30
N ASN A 200 14.31 19.33 -7.56
CA ASN A 200 14.99 18.14 -8.06
C ASN A 200 14.05 16.91 -8.17
N ALA A 201 12.77 17.08 -7.87
CA ALA A 201 11.76 16.05 -8.05
C ALA A 201 11.64 15.51 -9.49
N PRO A 202 11.86 16.31 -10.55
CA PRO A 202 11.94 15.81 -11.92
C PRO A 202 13.03 14.74 -12.09
N LEU A 203 14.18 14.86 -11.40
CA LEU A 203 15.25 13.88 -11.47
C LEU A 203 14.82 12.54 -10.86
N LEU A 204 14.10 12.56 -9.72
CA LEU A 204 13.51 11.37 -9.13
C LEU A 204 12.47 10.74 -10.07
N TRP A 205 11.64 11.56 -10.70
CA TRP A 205 10.64 11.06 -11.63
C TRP A 205 11.29 10.34 -12.83
N HIS A 206 12.34 10.92 -13.42
CA HIS A 206 13.11 10.25 -14.48
C HIS A 206 13.73 8.93 -14.01
N LEU A 207 14.32 8.91 -12.81
CA LEU A 207 14.85 7.70 -12.20
C LEU A 207 13.75 6.64 -12.03
N GLU A 208 12.58 6.99 -11.53
CA GLU A 208 11.44 6.07 -11.41
C GLU A 208 10.95 5.55 -12.78
N GLN A 209 10.96 6.40 -13.80
CA GLN A 209 10.64 5.96 -15.17
C GLN A 209 11.63 4.91 -15.69
N ALA A 210 12.90 4.99 -15.30
CA ALA A 210 13.93 4.01 -15.71
C ALA A 210 13.88 2.72 -14.88
N THR A 211 13.49 2.79 -13.60
CA THR A 211 13.54 1.65 -12.66
C THR A 211 12.24 0.88 -12.56
N CYS A 212 11.09 1.53 -12.75
CA CYS A 212 9.78 0.90 -12.64
C CYS A 212 9.44 0.12 -13.93
N PRO A 213 9.09 -1.17 -13.84
CA PRO A 213 8.65 -1.93 -15.00
C PRO A 213 7.47 -1.28 -15.73
N ALA A 214 7.48 -1.31 -17.05
CA ALA A 214 6.49 -0.62 -17.88
C ALA A 214 5.03 -0.96 -17.54
N PRO A 215 4.62 -2.23 -17.30
CA PRO A 215 3.25 -2.54 -16.90
C PRO A 215 2.85 -1.88 -15.57
N LEU A 216 3.72 -1.97 -14.56
CA LEU A 216 3.46 -1.37 -13.24
C LEU A 216 3.42 0.16 -13.32
N ARG A 217 4.30 0.76 -14.11
CA ARG A 217 4.33 2.21 -14.33
C ARG A 217 3.03 2.75 -14.92
N GLN A 218 2.45 2.04 -15.89
CA GLN A 218 1.16 2.40 -16.48
C GLN A 218 0.02 2.33 -15.46
N VAL A 219 0.04 1.30 -14.62
CA VAL A 219 -0.95 1.13 -13.56
C VAL A 219 -0.82 2.22 -12.48
N LEU A 220 0.40 2.49 -12.02
CA LEU A 220 0.64 3.48 -10.97
C LEU A 220 0.28 4.91 -11.41
N ASP A 221 0.45 5.23 -12.69
CA ASP A 221 0.13 6.53 -13.31
C ASP A 221 0.59 7.73 -12.45
N ARG A 222 1.79 7.62 -11.88
CA ARG A 222 2.38 8.62 -10.98
C ARG A 222 2.88 9.82 -11.76
N ARG A 223 2.74 11.00 -11.17
CA ARG A 223 3.34 12.27 -11.60
C ARG A 223 4.37 12.74 -10.58
N ILE A 224 5.13 13.76 -10.95
CA ILE A 224 6.17 14.37 -10.09
C ILE A 224 5.60 14.78 -8.74
N ASP A 225 4.42 15.38 -8.71
CA ASP A 225 3.78 15.83 -7.47
C ASP A 225 3.38 14.66 -6.55
N ASP A 226 2.98 13.51 -7.13
CA ASP A 226 2.61 12.32 -6.36
C ASP A 226 3.81 11.75 -5.60
N LEU A 227 5.01 11.82 -6.19
CA LEU A 227 6.25 11.36 -5.58
C LEU A 227 6.60 12.19 -4.34
N LEU A 228 6.44 13.50 -4.42
CA LEU A 228 6.71 14.42 -3.30
C LEU A 228 5.71 14.27 -2.16
N GLU A 229 4.43 14.07 -2.46
CA GLU A 229 3.40 13.92 -1.43
C GLU A 229 3.57 12.63 -0.62
N ARG A 230 3.86 11.51 -1.29
CA ARG A 230 4.06 10.23 -0.59
C ARG A 230 5.25 10.26 0.35
N SER A 231 6.34 10.92 -0.03
CA SER A 231 7.55 10.99 0.80
C SER A 231 7.43 11.99 1.96
N GLY A 232 6.36 12.79 2.02
CA GLY A 232 6.27 13.88 3.00
C GLY A 232 7.48 14.85 2.95
N GLY A 233 8.22 14.86 1.83
CA GLY A 233 9.48 15.59 1.67
C GLY A 233 10.71 14.87 2.24
N HIS A 234 10.57 13.67 2.82
CA HIS A 234 11.70 12.90 3.36
C HIS A 234 12.28 11.97 2.28
N GLY A 235 13.37 12.40 1.69
CA GLY A 235 14.07 11.63 0.67
C GLY A 235 15.43 12.23 0.34
N TRP A 236 16.28 11.42 -0.29
CA TRP A 236 17.60 11.81 -0.75
C TRP A 236 17.87 11.23 -2.14
N LEU A 237 18.68 11.93 -2.92
CA LEU A 237 19.11 11.55 -4.25
C LEU A 237 20.62 11.53 -4.35
N LEU A 238 21.16 10.55 -5.07
CA LEU A 238 22.52 10.56 -5.59
C LEU A 238 22.44 11.06 -7.04
N ILE A 239 23.14 12.11 -7.33
CA ILE A 239 23.11 12.80 -8.62
C ILE A 239 24.49 12.75 -9.26
N ASP A 240 24.56 12.31 -10.51
CA ASP A 240 25.72 12.49 -11.37
C ASP A 240 25.79 13.98 -11.79
N PRO A 241 26.80 14.74 -11.35
CA PRO A 241 26.88 16.16 -11.66
C PRO A 241 27.14 16.46 -13.14
N ASP A 242 27.80 15.55 -13.84
CA ASP A 242 28.20 15.75 -15.25
C ASP A 242 27.00 15.60 -16.18
N ARG A 243 26.08 14.69 -15.83
CA ARG A 243 24.85 14.45 -16.60
C ARG A 243 23.62 15.17 -16.02
N ASN A 244 23.73 15.66 -14.80
CA ASN A 244 22.60 16.19 -14.03
C ASN A 244 21.43 15.21 -13.95
N GLU A 245 21.72 13.94 -13.71
CA GLU A 245 20.75 12.85 -13.61
C GLU A 245 20.81 12.21 -12.24
N ALA A 246 19.65 11.80 -11.69
CA ALA A 246 19.62 10.98 -10.49
C ALA A 246 19.95 9.54 -10.84
N VAL A 247 20.99 8.99 -10.23
CA VAL A 247 21.45 7.61 -10.43
C VAL A 247 20.92 6.65 -9.36
N ALA A 248 20.61 7.18 -8.18
CA ALA A 248 19.89 6.48 -7.12
C ALA A 248 19.06 7.46 -6.29
N GLY A 249 18.03 6.94 -5.64
CA GLY A 249 17.16 7.70 -4.75
C GLY A 249 16.54 6.82 -3.68
N ALA A 250 16.41 7.36 -2.46
CA ALA A 250 15.68 6.72 -1.38
C ALA A 250 14.69 7.70 -0.75
N ARG A 251 13.48 7.23 -0.40
CA ARG A 251 12.45 8.05 0.21
C ARG A 251 11.56 7.24 1.16
N TRP A 252 11.04 7.90 2.17
CA TRP A 252 10.01 7.32 3.02
C TRP A 252 8.70 7.16 2.25
N ILE A 253 8.03 6.05 2.51
CA ILE A 253 6.71 5.75 1.94
C ILE A 253 5.64 5.79 3.02
N ALA A 254 5.89 5.13 4.16
CA ALA A 254 4.97 5.04 5.29
C ALA A 254 5.72 4.59 6.54
N ASP A 255 5.06 4.74 7.69
CA ASP A 255 5.50 4.05 8.92
C ASP A 255 5.11 2.57 8.83
N HIS A 256 6.02 1.69 9.27
CA HIS A 256 5.77 0.27 9.23
C HIS A 256 5.10 -0.20 10.54
N PRO A 257 4.07 -1.07 10.48
CA PRO A 257 3.37 -1.56 11.67
C PRO A 257 4.27 -2.28 12.69
N GLY A 258 5.39 -2.86 12.23
CA GLY A 258 6.43 -3.47 13.07
C GLY A 258 7.43 -2.50 13.66
N GLY A 259 7.18 -1.19 13.58
CA GLY A 259 8.09 -0.11 13.97
C GLY A 259 9.04 0.28 12.85
N GLY A 260 9.54 1.53 12.90
CA GLY A 260 10.41 2.08 11.86
C GLY A 260 9.68 2.50 10.58
N HIS A 261 10.43 2.65 9.49
CA HIS A 261 9.94 3.29 8.27
C HIS A 261 10.09 2.40 7.04
N GLN A 262 9.04 2.30 6.25
CA GLN A 262 9.09 1.69 4.93
C GLN A 262 9.74 2.67 3.94
N VAL A 263 10.77 2.20 3.24
CA VAL A 263 11.59 2.98 2.32
C VAL A 263 11.54 2.40 0.92
N GLU A 264 11.29 3.26 -0.05
CA GLU A 264 11.47 2.94 -1.47
C GLU A 264 12.88 3.35 -1.90
N LEU A 265 13.67 2.37 -2.36
CA LEU A 265 15.02 2.57 -2.90
C LEU A 265 14.98 2.32 -4.42
N SER A 266 15.31 3.32 -5.19
CA SER A 266 15.45 3.24 -6.65
C SER A 266 16.92 3.39 -7.04
N VAL A 267 17.43 2.47 -7.87
CA VAL A 267 18.78 2.53 -8.44
C VAL A 267 18.66 2.37 -9.95
N HIS A 268 19.22 3.32 -10.71
CA HIS A 268 19.16 3.28 -12.17
C HIS A 268 19.84 1.98 -12.67
N PRO A 269 19.23 1.21 -13.60
CA PRO A 269 19.75 -0.08 -14.03
C PRO A 269 21.20 -0.04 -14.55
N GLY A 270 21.59 1.03 -15.25
CA GLY A 270 22.96 1.24 -15.70
C GLY A 270 23.97 1.54 -14.59
N TRP A 271 23.50 1.71 -13.35
CA TRP A 271 24.32 2.06 -12.18
C TRP A 271 24.19 1.03 -11.04
N ASN A 272 23.84 -0.22 -11.34
CA ASN A 272 23.72 -1.29 -10.34
C ASN A 272 24.99 -1.53 -9.54
N HIS A 273 26.16 -1.14 -10.06
CA HIS A 273 27.43 -1.15 -9.31
C HIS A 273 27.46 -0.20 -8.10
N LEU A 274 26.50 0.71 -7.98
CA LEU A 274 26.32 1.55 -6.79
C LEU A 274 25.61 0.84 -5.64
N LEU A 275 25.10 -0.38 -5.85
CA LEU A 275 24.63 -1.22 -4.75
C LEU A 275 25.84 -1.56 -3.86
N GLY A 276 25.94 -0.83 -2.76
CA GLY A 276 27.08 -0.86 -1.85
C GLY A 276 27.18 0.43 -1.08
N PRO A 277 28.39 0.98 -0.88
CA PRO A 277 28.62 2.14 -0.01
C PRO A 277 27.78 3.37 -0.36
N ALA A 278 27.52 3.62 -1.65
CA ALA A 278 26.75 4.79 -2.07
C ALA A 278 25.26 4.70 -1.72
N THR A 279 24.64 3.53 -1.93
CA THR A 279 23.24 3.29 -1.56
C THR A 279 23.08 3.15 -0.05
N GLU A 280 24.06 2.58 0.65
CA GLU A 280 24.09 2.57 2.12
C GLU A 280 24.13 4.00 2.68
N LEU A 281 25.02 4.85 2.17
CA LEU A 281 25.08 6.26 2.58
C LEU A 281 23.72 6.96 2.39
N LEU A 282 23.03 6.67 1.30
CA LEU A 282 21.72 7.22 0.99
C LEU A 282 20.68 6.79 2.03
N LEU A 283 20.66 5.52 2.41
CA LEU A 283 19.76 5.00 3.45
C LEU A 283 20.09 5.56 4.84
N ARG A 284 21.38 5.66 5.20
CA ARG A 284 21.83 6.24 6.48
C ARG A 284 21.52 7.73 6.61
N ARG A 285 21.35 8.44 5.49
CA ARG A 285 20.92 9.85 5.48
C ARG A 285 19.41 10.00 5.62
N LEU A 286 18.67 8.96 5.29
CA LEU A 286 17.22 9.01 5.32
C LEU A 286 16.66 8.84 6.75
N ALA A 287 17.30 8.04 7.59
CA ALA A 287 16.82 7.72 8.92
C ALA A 287 17.87 8.02 10.00
N PRO A 288 17.45 8.44 11.20
CA PRO A 288 18.30 8.55 12.38
C PRO A 288 18.96 7.21 12.74
N LYS A 289 20.04 7.28 13.52
CA LYS A 289 20.68 6.10 14.10
C LYS A 289 19.72 5.38 15.04
N GLY A 290 19.74 4.05 15.00
CA GLY A 290 18.85 3.21 15.80
C GLY A 290 17.48 2.95 15.20
N ASP A 291 17.12 3.65 14.12
CA ASP A 291 15.85 3.40 13.41
C ASP A 291 15.91 2.13 12.58
N GLN A 292 14.72 1.53 12.41
CA GLN A 292 14.51 0.38 11.55
C GLN A 292 14.00 0.83 10.18
N LEU A 293 14.63 0.35 9.12
CA LEU A 293 14.18 0.54 7.75
C LEU A 293 13.65 -0.76 7.18
N TRP A 294 12.48 -0.66 6.53
CA TRP A 294 11.85 -1.73 5.81
C TRP A 294 11.98 -1.48 4.31
N LEU A 295 12.63 -2.40 3.62
CA LEU A 295 12.97 -2.31 2.21
C LEU A 295 12.32 -3.45 1.44
N LEU A 296 11.94 -3.18 0.19
CA LEU A 296 11.42 -4.18 -0.72
C LEU A 296 12.43 -4.45 -1.84
N SER A 297 12.60 -5.70 -2.19
CA SER A 297 13.33 -6.13 -3.39
C SER A 297 12.48 -7.09 -4.22
N ASP A 298 12.53 -6.94 -5.55
CA ASP A 298 11.97 -7.95 -6.45
C ASP A 298 12.65 -9.30 -6.24
N THR A 299 11.90 -10.40 -6.27
CA THR A 299 12.48 -11.75 -6.17
C THR A 299 13.42 -12.10 -7.32
N ASN A 300 13.33 -11.37 -8.44
CA ASN A 300 14.24 -11.52 -9.58
C ASN A 300 15.46 -10.58 -9.53
N ASP A 301 15.53 -9.68 -8.54
CA ASP A 301 16.67 -8.76 -8.37
C ASP A 301 17.70 -9.37 -7.40
N GLU A 302 18.43 -10.37 -7.88
CA GLU A 302 19.43 -11.09 -7.09
C GLU A 302 20.55 -10.16 -6.57
N ALA A 303 20.96 -9.18 -7.38
CA ALA A 303 22.02 -8.23 -7.00
C ALA A 303 21.59 -7.42 -5.77
N ARG A 304 20.36 -6.93 -5.75
CA ARG A 304 19.81 -6.19 -4.60
C ARG A 304 19.65 -7.09 -3.38
N GLN A 305 19.19 -8.33 -3.54
CA GLN A 305 19.05 -9.27 -2.44
C GLN A 305 20.40 -9.59 -1.79
N GLN A 306 21.41 -9.88 -2.61
CA GLN A 306 22.77 -10.13 -2.13
C GLN A 306 23.35 -8.92 -1.39
N TRP A 307 23.17 -7.72 -1.93
CA TRP A 307 23.61 -6.50 -1.28
C TRP A 307 22.91 -6.27 0.07
N LEU A 308 21.58 -6.45 0.14
CA LEU A 308 20.84 -6.30 1.41
C LEU A 308 21.30 -7.32 2.45
N ALA A 309 21.55 -8.56 2.04
CA ALA A 309 22.09 -9.58 2.94
C ALA A 309 23.50 -9.21 3.43
N GLN A 310 24.38 -8.68 2.56
CA GLN A 310 25.72 -8.19 2.93
C GLN A 310 25.66 -6.98 3.88
N LEU A 311 24.64 -6.13 3.73
CA LEU A 311 24.37 -5.00 4.63
C LEU A 311 23.91 -5.44 6.02
N GLY A 312 23.62 -6.72 6.20
CA GLY A 312 23.09 -7.27 7.45
C GLY A 312 21.58 -7.10 7.61
N ALA A 313 20.85 -6.85 6.51
CA ALA A 313 19.40 -6.82 6.55
C ALA A 313 18.85 -8.24 6.72
N GLU A 314 17.79 -8.36 7.52
CA GLU A 314 17.09 -9.63 7.79
C GLU A 314 15.87 -9.77 6.85
N GLU A 315 15.73 -10.94 6.25
CA GLU A 315 14.54 -11.27 5.45
C GLU A 315 13.34 -11.56 6.35
N HIS A 316 12.22 -10.88 6.13
CA HIS A 316 10.99 -11.01 6.92
C HIS A 316 9.85 -11.72 6.19
N GLY A 317 10.00 -12.03 4.91
CA GLY A 317 9.01 -12.79 4.14
C GLY A 317 8.80 -12.29 2.73
N LEU A 318 7.85 -12.92 2.05
CA LEU A 318 7.46 -12.61 0.68
C LEU A 318 6.10 -11.93 0.65
N SER A 319 5.98 -10.89 -0.14
CA SER A 319 4.71 -10.21 -0.44
C SER A 319 4.43 -10.28 -1.94
N LEU A 320 3.19 -10.58 -2.31
CA LEU A 320 2.72 -10.52 -3.69
C LEU A 320 1.91 -9.25 -3.89
N ILE A 321 2.27 -8.51 -4.93
CA ILE A 321 1.48 -7.38 -5.41
C ILE A 321 0.49 -7.88 -6.44
N HIS A 322 -0.78 -7.55 -6.23
CA HIS A 322 -1.90 -7.87 -7.10
C HIS A 322 -2.51 -6.58 -7.66
N ILE A 323 -2.92 -6.63 -8.91
CA ILE A 323 -3.58 -5.53 -9.62
C ILE A 323 -4.88 -6.02 -10.22
#